data_0ad1068f24c0bfec9e9de5cfd5778338
#
_entry.id   0ad1068f24c0bfec9e9de5cfd5778338
#
_cell.length_a   1.000
_cell.length_b   1.000
_cell.length_c   1.000
_cell.angle_alpha   90.00
_cell.angle_beta   90.00
_cell.angle_gamma   90.00
#
_symmetry.space_group_name_H-M   'P 1'
#
loop_
_entity.id
_entity.type
_entity.pdbx_description
1 polymer ?
#
loop_
_entity_poly.entity_id
_entity_poly.type
_entity_poly.pdbx_seq_one_letter_code
_entity_poly.pdbx_strand_id
1 'polypeptide(L)' 'RLMDDKNLHPAMIGKLREMIADSTVQIAALQAQIDILAKENQQLTDQLNKDDDNGNA' A
#
# COMPACT_ATOMS: atom_id res chain seq x y z
N ARG A 1 -24.64 -11.38 -30.70
CA ARG A 1 -24.08 -12.11 -29.59
C ARG A 1 -22.65 -12.47 -29.74
N LEU A 2 -22.33 -13.19 -30.83
CA LEU A 2 -20.93 -13.50 -31.12
C LEU A 2 -20.12 -12.22 -31.24
N MET A 3 -20.72 -11.19 -31.85
CA MET A 3 -20.06 -9.90 -31.97
C MET A 3 -19.88 -9.25 -30.63
N ASP A 4 -20.89 -9.37 -29.77
CA ASP A 4 -20.80 -8.84 -28.42
C ASP A 4 -19.70 -9.52 -27.63
N ASP A 5 -19.58 -10.83 -27.76
CA ASP A 5 -18.53 -11.57 -27.08
C ASP A 5 -17.15 -11.16 -27.58
N LYS A 6 -17.04 -10.95 -28.89
CA LYS A 6 -15.77 -10.54 -29.49
C LYS A 6 -15.33 -9.18 -28.99
N ASN A 7 -16.28 -8.25 -28.83
CA ASN A 7 -15.96 -6.91 -28.36
C ASN A 7 -15.83 -6.87 -26.84
N LEU A 8 -16.62 -7.67 -26.15
CA LEU A 8 -16.64 -7.68 -24.70
C LEU A 8 -15.32 -8.20 -24.12
N HIS A 9 -14.80 -9.26 -24.69
CA HIS A 9 -13.58 -9.88 -24.16
C HIS A 9 -12.39 -8.92 -24.18
N PRO A 10 -12.05 -8.31 -25.32
CA PRO A 10 -10.95 -7.34 -25.31
C PRO A 10 -11.21 -6.14 -24.42
N ALA A 11 -12.46 -5.68 -24.34
CA ALA A 11 -12.81 -4.55 -23.50
C ALA A 11 -12.63 -4.92 -22.03
N MET A 12 -13.02 -6.12 -21.65
CA MET A 12 -12.84 -6.60 -20.30
C MET A 12 -11.36 -6.69 -19.92
N ILE A 13 -10.54 -7.22 -20.84
CA ILE A 13 -9.12 -7.32 -20.59
C ILE A 13 -8.50 -5.93 -20.36
N GLY A 14 -8.90 -4.96 -21.19
CA GLY A 14 -8.42 -3.59 -21.03
C GLY A 14 -8.82 -3.02 -19.69
N LYS A 15 -10.07 -3.25 -19.29
CA LYS A 15 -10.57 -2.78 -18.00
C LYS A 15 -9.83 -3.42 -16.84
N LEU A 16 -9.62 -4.73 -16.94
CA LEU A 16 -8.90 -5.45 -15.90
C LEU A 16 -7.48 -4.95 -15.75
N ARG A 17 -6.83 -4.65 -16.86
CA ARG A 17 -5.48 -4.09 -16.82
C ARG A 17 -5.46 -2.75 -16.11
N GLU A 18 -6.45 -1.89 -16.41
CA GLU A 18 -6.55 -0.60 -15.72
C GLU A 18 -6.76 -0.80 -14.23
N MET A 19 -7.65 -1.69 -13.87
CA MET A 19 -7.93 -1.95 -12.47
C MET A 19 -6.72 -2.52 -11.75
N ILE A 20 -5.98 -3.41 -12.40
CA ILE A 20 -4.77 -3.95 -11.81
C ILE A 20 -3.74 -2.86 -11.61
N ALA A 21 -3.56 -1.99 -12.60
CA ALA A 21 -2.61 -0.89 -12.49
C ALA A 21 -2.99 0.04 -11.35
N ASP A 22 -4.27 0.41 -11.26
CA ASP A 22 -4.74 1.28 -10.18
C ASP A 22 -4.56 0.62 -8.83
N SER A 23 -4.92 -0.66 -8.72
CA SER A 23 -4.78 -1.40 -7.48
C SER A 23 -3.32 -1.51 -7.07
N THR A 24 -2.44 -1.74 -8.04
CA THR A 24 -1.02 -1.85 -7.77
C THR A 24 -0.47 -0.54 -7.19
N VAL A 25 -0.87 0.58 -7.76
CA VAL A 25 -0.46 1.88 -7.24
C VAL A 25 -0.96 2.08 -5.81
N GLN A 26 -2.21 1.74 -5.56
CA GLN A 26 -2.78 1.87 -4.22
C GLN A 26 -2.07 0.98 -3.21
N ILE A 27 -1.78 -0.25 -3.61
CA ILE A 27 -1.08 -1.18 -2.73
C ILE A 27 0.31 -0.64 -2.42
N ALA A 28 1.02 -0.15 -3.43
CA ALA A 28 2.35 0.41 -3.22
C ALA A 28 2.31 1.61 -2.29
N ALA A 29 1.32 2.48 -2.45
CA ALA A 29 1.17 3.64 -1.59
C ALA A 29 0.90 3.23 -0.15
N LEU A 30 0.03 2.25 0.05
CA LEU A 30 -0.28 1.76 1.38
C LEU A 30 0.93 1.09 2.03
N GLN A 31 1.68 0.31 1.27
CA GLN A 31 2.88 -0.32 1.79
C GLN A 31 3.92 0.72 2.18
N ALA A 32 4.05 1.78 1.39
CA ALA A 32 4.97 2.86 1.73
C ALA A 32 4.54 3.55 3.01
N GLN A 33 3.24 3.77 3.20
CA GLN A 33 2.74 4.34 4.43
C GLN A 33 3.00 3.44 5.63
N ILE A 34 2.82 2.15 5.45
CA ILE A 34 3.10 1.19 6.52
C ILE A 34 4.58 1.26 6.90
N ASP A 35 5.46 1.32 5.93
CA ASP A 35 6.90 1.41 6.19
C ASP A 35 7.23 2.68 6.95
N ILE A 36 6.65 3.80 6.55
CA ILE A 36 6.88 5.08 7.23
C ILE A 36 6.38 5.02 8.66
N LEU A 37 5.19 4.50 8.87
CA LEU A 37 4.62 4.39 10.20
C LEU A 37 5.45 3.46 11.09
N ALA A 38 5.94 2.37 10.53
CA ALA A 38 6.78 1.45 11.28
C ALA A 38 8.06 2.13 11.74
N LYS A 39 8.66 2.93 10.86
CA LYS A 39 9.86 3.68 11.21
C LYS A 39 9.56 4.71 12.30
N GLU A 40 8.47 5.44 12.16
CA GLU A 40 8.09 6.43 13.16
C GLU A 40 7.82 5.76 14.50
N ASN A 41 7.14 4.62 14.48
CA ASN A 41 6.88 3.88 15.72
C ASN A 41 8.17 3.42 16.37
N GLN A 42 9.12 2.96 15.57
CA GLN A 42 10.41 2.53 16.09
C GLN A 42 11.16 3.70 16.73
N GLN A 43 11.13 4.85 16.07
CA GLN A 43 11.78 6.04 16.60
C GLN A 43 11.14 6.48 17.89
N LEU A 44 9.81 6.46 17.95
CA LEU A 44 9.10 6.83 19.17
C LEU A 44 9.38 5.86 20.30
N THR A 45 9.43 4.58 20.00
CA THR A 45 9.77 3.57 20.99
C THR A 45 11.17 3.79 21.52
N ASP A 46 12.11 4.08 20.64
CA ASP A 46 13.48 4.34 21.05
C ASP A 46 13.57 5.58 21.92
N GLN A 47 12.80 6.62 21.59
CA GLN A 47 12.77 7.83 22.42
C GLN A 47 12.17 7.55 23.79
N LEU A 48 11.10 6.78 23.84
CA LEU A 48 10.48 6.42 25.11
C LEU A 48 11.43 5.61 25.98
N ASN A 49 12.11 4.67 25.39
CA ASN A 49 13.09 3.87 26.14
C ASN A 49 14.23 4.73 26.65
N LYS A 50 14.65 5.70 25.86
CA LYS A 50 15.71 6.62 26.25
C LYS A 50 15.26 7.48 27.41
N ASP A 51 14.04 7.99 27.33
CA ASP A 51 13.49 8.82 28.39
C ASP A 51 13.33 8.02 29.70
N ASP A 52 12.88 6.78 29.58
CA ASP A 52 12.76 5.90 30.74
C ASP A 52 14.11 5.65 31.39
N ASP A 53 15.12 5.38 30.57
CA ASP A 53 16.48 5.19 31.08
C ASP A 53 16.98 6.44 31.78
N ASN A 54 16.74 7.59 31.20
CA ASN A 54 17.14 8.86 31.79
C ASN A 54 16.32 9.13 33.06
N GLY A 55 15.06 8.79 33.07
CA GLY A 55 14.21 8.98 34.21
C GLY A 55 14.59 8.10 35.38
N ASN A 56 15.13 6.91 35.10
CA ASN A 56 15.56 5.99 36.13
C ASN A 56 16.96 6.30 36.65
N ALA A 57 17.68 7.02 35.84
CA ALA A 57 19.03 7.41 36.24
C ALA A 57 18.98 8.54 37.24
#